data_b0ee93161384474e7df165cff7a422fe
#
_entry.id   b0ee93161384474e7df165cff7a422fe
#
_cell.length_a   1.000
_cell.length_b   1.000
_cell.length_c   1.000
_cell.angle_alpha   90.00
_cell.angle_beta   90.00
_cell.angle_gamma   90.00
#
_symmetry.space_group_name_H-M   'P 1'
#
loop_
_entity.id
_entity.type
_entity.pdbx_description
1 polymer ?
#
loop_
_entity_poly.entity_id
_entity_poly.type
_entity_poly.pdbx_seq_one_letter_code
_entity_poly.pdbx_strand_id
1 'polypeptide(L)'
;EDNDPLKVEGLGTVESNGDMINSIKNDKYGIGYISMSSLEDSGLKGLYYEGVEPTEENVLKETYTLTRNFNYIIRSEYENIEKEQIIDAFLAYLGTQEGKTTMQSEGGILEVKASDPTWDSIKDNYAITLEDNSDITINFGGSTSVSKMAQSLADELSDLCGNVNFSHNYHGSSDAYK
;
A
#
# COMPACT_ATOMS: atom_id res chain seq x y z
N GLU A 1 -35.08 -0.50 -7.86
CA GLU A 1 -34.26 -0.04 -9.01
C GLU A 1 -32.84 -0.49 -8.78
N ASP A 2 -32.32 -1.26 -9.71
CA ASP A 2 -30.99 -1.85 -9.64
C ASP A 2 -29.96 -0.74 -10.02
N ASN A 3 -29.55 0.04 -9.02
CA ASN A 3 -28.55 1.10 -9.16
C ASN A 3 -27.12 0.50 -9.18
N ASP A 4 -26.88 -0.48 -10.05
CA ASP A 4 -25.54 -0.99 -10.26
C ASP A 4 -24.69 0.06 -11.00
N PRO A 5 -23.71 0.71 -10.37
CA PRO A 5 -22.88 1.73 -11.00
C PRO A 5 -22.08 1.18 -12.20
N LEU A 6 -21.87 -0.14 -12.27
CA LEU A 6 -21.16 -0.78 -13.39
C LEU A 6 -22.00 -0.88 -14.67
N LYS A 7 -23.31 -0.58 -14.59
CA LYS A 7 -24.23 -0.57 -15.75
C LYS A 7 -24.42 0.82 -16.38
N VAL A 8 -23.65 1.82 -15.93
CA VAL A 8 -23.71 3.16 -16.51
C VAL A 8 -23.06 3.14 -17.90
N GLU A 9 -23.77 3.64 -18.91
CA GLU A 9 -23.25 3.75 -20.28
C GLU A 9 -21.99 4.63 -20.31
N GLY A 10 -20.93 4.13 -20.94
CA GLY A 10 -19.63 4.81 -21.01
C GLY A 10 -18.71 4.56 -19.82
N LEU A 11 -19.15 3.81 -18.80
CA LEU A 11 -18.27 3.38 -17.73
C LEU A 11 -17.48 2.13 -18.15
N GLY A 12 -16.15 2.24 -18.16
CA GLY A 12 -15.23 1.11 -18.30
C GLY A 12 -14.64 0.71 -16.96
N THR A 13 -14.41 -0.57 -16.76
CA THR A 13 -13.67 -1.10 -15.59
C THR A 13 -12.36 -1.70 -16.01
N VAL A 14 -11.34 -1.52 -15.18
CA VAL A 14 -10.01 -2.09 -15.38
C VAL A 14 -9.50 -2.66 -14.04
N GLU A 15 -8.54 -3.57 -14.10
CA GLU A 15 -8.09 -4.31 -12.92
C GLU A 15 -6.89 -3.66 -12.22
N SER A 16 -6.17 -2.75 -12.91
CA SER A 16 -4.94 -2.16 -12.36
C SER A 16 -4.80 -0.67 -12.66
N ASN A 17 -3.94 0.03 -11.90
CA ASN A 17 -3.53 1.41 -12.21
C ASN A 17 -2.88 1.50 -13.60
N GLY A 18 -2.08 0.50 -13.99
CA GLY A 18 -1.44 0.45 -15.30
C GLY A 18 -2.46 0.40 -16.44
N ASP A 19 -3.50 -0.43 -16.31
CA ASP A 19 -4.57 -0.54 -17.29
C ASP A 19 -5.40 0.75 -17.35
N MET A 20 -5.65 1.39 -16.19
CA MET A 20 -6.34 2.68 -16.15
C MET A 20 -5.53 3.76 -16.87
N ILE A 21 -4.22 3.85 -16.62
CA ILE A 21 -3.33 4.80 -17.30
C ILE A 21 -3.37 4.58 -18.81
N ASN A 22 -3.28 3.33 -19.26
CA ASN A 22 -3.34 3.00 -20.69
C ASN A 22 -4.70 3.35 -21.31
N SER A 23 -5.80 3.06 -20.61
CA SER A 23 -7.15 3.40 -21.06
C SER A 23 -7.30 4.91 -21.25
N ILE A 24 -6.88 5.72 -20.27
CA ILE A 24 -6.99 7.18 -20.35
C ILE A 24 -6.06 7.78 -21.41
N LYS A 25 -4.85 7.23 -21.61
CA LYS A 25 -3.95 7.66 -22.70
C LYS A 25 -4.54 7.45 -24.08
N ASN A 26 -5.36 6.43 -24.23
CA ASN A 26 -5.99 6.08 -25.52
C ASN A 26 -7.39 6.70 -25.71
N ASP A 27 -7.95 7.34 -24.68
CA ASP A 27 -9.23 8.03 -24.76
C ASP A 27 -9.07 9.53 -24.49
N LYS A 28 -9.20 10.32 -25.56
CA LYS A 28 -9.07 11.79 -25.49
C LYS A 28 -10.05 12.45 -24.50
N TYR A 29 -11.17 11.83 -24.22
CA TYR A 29 -12.23 12.36 -23.35
C TYR A 29 -12.39 11.55 -22.07
N GLY A 30 -11.52 10.56 -21.86
CA GLY A 30 -11.57 9.68 -20.71
C GLY A 30 -11.23 10.39 -19.40
N ILE A 31 -11.91 10.00 -18.34
CA ILE A 31 -11.60 10.33 -16.96
C ILE A 31 -11.44 9.02 -16.21
N GLY A 32 -10.39 8.90 -15.42
CA GLY A 32 -10.12 7.71 -14.60
C GLY A 32 -9.62 8.11 -13.21
N TYR A 33 -9.45 7.12 -12.35
CA TYR A 33 -8.80 7.31 -11.05
C TYR A 33 -7.67 6.30 -10.89
N ILE A 34 -6.59 6.76 -10.28
CA ILE A 34 -5.39 5.98 -9.94
C ILE A 34 -4.85 6.45 -8.60
N SER A 35 -3.91 5.70 -8.01
CA SER A 35 -3.18 6.22 -6.85
C SER A 35 -2.33 7.43 -7.23
N MET A 36 -2.09 8.33 -6.29
CA MET A 36 -1.26 9.52 -6.51
C MET A 36 0.18 9.12 -6.90
N SER A 37 0.74 8.09 -6.26
CA SER A 37 2.05 7.53 -6.62
C SER A 37 2.15 7.03 -8.07
N SER A 38 1.03 6.57 -8.66
CA SER A 38 0.99 6.15 -10.06
C SER A 38 0.75 7.32 -11.02
N LEU A 39 0.30 8.47 -10.53
CA LEU A 39 0.03 9.65 -11.35
C LEU A 39 1.32 10.33 -11.80
N GLU A 40 2.31 10.45 -10.93
CA GLU A 40 3.56 11.18 -11.16
C GLU A 40 4.28 10.71 -12.42
N ASP A 41 4.47 9.42 -12.56
CA ASP A 41 5.15 8.80 -13.71
C ASP A 41 4.22 8.52 -14.89
N SER A 42 2.92 8.75 -14.75
CA SER A 42 1.93 8.39 -15.78
C SER A 42 1.98 9.28 -17.02
N GLY A 43 2.47 10.52 -16.90
CA GLY A 43 2.35 11.55 -17.92
C GLY A 43 0.90 12.05 -18.12
N LEU A 44 -0.02 11.69 -17.25
CA LEU A 44 -1.40 12.19 -17.23
C LEU A 44 -1.51 13.41 -16.32
N LYS A 45 -2.62 14.13 -16.46
CA LYS A 45 -2.90 15.32 -15.65
C LYS A 45 -3.82 14.97 -14.49
N GLY A 46 -3.40 15.28 -13.27
CA GLY A 46 -4.28 15.28 -12.11
C GLY A 46 -5.36 16.38 -12.22
N LEU A 47 -6.59 16.03 -11.85
CA LEU A 47 -7.71 16.97 -11.88
C LEU A 47 -7.91 17.62 -10.52
N TYR A 48 -8.23 18.90 -10.54
CA TYR A 48 -8.69 19.60 -9.35
C TYR A 48 -10.01 19.01 -8.87
N TYR A 49 -10.14 18.78 -7.58
CA TYR A 49 -11.38 18.39 -6.94
C TYR A 49 -11.87 19.51 -6.02
N GLU A 50 -13.08 19.99 -6.26
CA GLU A 50 -13.65 21.16 -5.56
C GLU A 50 -12.73 22.40 -5.59
N GLY A 51 -11.96 22.55 -6.67
CA GLY A 51 -11.03 23.65 -6.84
C GLY A 51 -9.66 23.47 -6.17
N VAL A 52 -9.42 22.32 -5.53
CA VAL A 52 -8.16 21.97 -4.87
C VAL A 52 -7.34 21.04 -5.76
N GLU A 53 -6.05 21.31 -5.88
CA GLU A 53 -5.10 20.51 -6.64
C GLU A 53 -4.74 19.20 -5.91
N PRO A 54 -4.58 18.05 -6.62
CA PRO A 54 -4.12 16.80 -6.02
C PRO A 54 -2.61 16.86 -5.74
N THR A 55 -2.24 17.35 -4.57
CA THR A 55 -0.86 17.40 -4.07
C THR A 55 -0.78 16.76 -2.69
N GLU A 56 0.39 16.22 -2.33
CA GLU A 56 0.62 15.69 -0.99
C GLU A 56 0.31 16.71 0.10
N GLU A 57 0.74 17.95 -0.09
CA GLU A 57 0.49 19.04 0.84
C GLU A 57 -1.00 19.25 1.08
N ASN A 58 -1.81 19.22 0.02
CA ASN A 58 -3.25 19.41 0.13
C ASN A 58 -3.96 18.20 0.74
N VAL A 59 -3.41 16.99 0.55
CA VAL A 59 -3.89 15.78 1.22
C VAL A 59 -3.56 15.83 2.72
N LEU A 60 -2.32 16.13 3.10
CA LEU A 60 -1.90 16.25 4.50
C LEU A 60 -2.63 17.37 5.26
N LYS A 61 -3.01 18.45 4.56
CA LYS A 61 -3.84 19.52 5.09
C LYS A 61 -5.34 19.21 5.11
N GLU A 62 -5.73 18.02 4.64
CA GLU A 62 -7.13 17.60 4.51
C GLU A 62 -7.98 18.56 3.65
N THR A 63 -7.36 19.36 2.78
CA THR A 63 -8.07 20.24 1.84
C THR A 63 -8.44 19.52 0.55
N TYR A 64 -7.63 18.56 0.09
CA TYR A 64 -8.00 17.64 -0.99
C TYR A 64 -8.69 16.44 -0.39
N THR A 65 -10.03 16.39 -0.47
CA THR A 65 -10.85 15.43 0.27
C THR A 65 -11.17 14.14 -0.49
N LEU A 66 -10.82 14.06 -1.79
CA LEU A 66 -10.98 12.82 -2.56
C LEU A 66 -9.82 11.87 -2.27
N THR A 67 -9.80 11.34 -1.06
CA THR A 67 -8.76 10.45 -0.56
C THR A 67 -9.34 9.14 -0.08
N ARG A 68 -8.50 8.10 0.01
CA ARG A 68 -8.84 6.83 0.64
C ARG A 68 -7.66 6.33 1.45
N ASN A 69 -7.95 5.66 2.55
CA ASN A 69 -6.93 4.95 3.31
C ASN A 69 -6.60 3.62 2.63
N PHE A 70 -5.34 3.22 2.71
CA PHE A 70 -4.97 1.85 2.50
C PHE A 70 -5.14 1.08 3.81
N ASN A 71 -5.83 -0.05 3.71
CA ASN A 71 -6.06 -0.92 4.85
C ASN A 71 -5.34 -2.24 4.59
N TYR A 72 -4.79 -2.81 5.63
CA TYR A 72 -4.32 -4.18 5.63
C TYR A 72 -5.28 -5.04 6.44
N ILE A 73 -5.39 -6.29 6.05
CA ILE A 73 -6.10 -7.34 6.78
C ILE A 73 -5.14 -8.46 7.08
N ILE A 74 -5.25 -9.02 8.26
CA ILE A 74 -4.48 -10.17 8.70
C ILE A 74 -5.46 -11.28 9.08
N ARG A 75 -4.98 -12.50 9.15
CA ARG A 75 -5.78 -13.60 9.69
C ARG A 75 -6.00 -13.42 11.18
N SER A 76 -7.16 -13.87 11.68
CA SER A 76 -7.46 -13.88 13.11
C SER A 76 -6.69 -14.94 13.88
N GLU A 77 -6.25 -15.99 13.19
CA GLU A 77 -5.51 -17.12 13.77
C GLU A 77 -4.48 -17.65 12.76
N TYR A 78 -3.34 -18.08 13.25
CA TYR A 78 -2.27 -18.70 12.48
C TYR A 78 -1.96 -20.07 13.06
N GLU A 79 -1.82 -21.09 12.20
CA GLU A 79 -1.40 -22.43 12.60
C GLU A 79 0.08 -22.46 13.03
N ASN A 80 0.90 -21.54 12.49
CA ASN A 80 2.31 -21.38 12.79
C ASN A 80 2.52 -20.10 13.59
N ILE A 81 2.94 -20.25 14.85
CA ILE A 81 3.19 -19.13 15.76
C ILE A 81 4.33 -18.21 15.30
N GLU A 82 5.33 -18.75 14.61
CA GLU A 82 6.45 -17.96 14.08
C GLU A 82 5.96 -16.98 13.01
N LYS A 83 5.04 -17.42 12.14
CA LYS A 83 4.42 -16.52 11.14
C LYS A 83 3.62 -15.40 11.81
N GLU A 84 2.87 -15.69 12.85
CA GLU A 84 2.13 -14.69 13.62
C GLU A 84 3.09 -13.66 14.21
N GLN A 85 4.17 -14.11 14.87
CA GLN A 85 5.18 -13.23 15.45
C GLN A 85 5.90 -12.36 14.41
N ILE A 86 6.19 -12.89 13.21
CA ILE A 86 6.77 -12.12 12.10
C ILE A 86 5.78 -11.07 11.60
N ILE A 87 4.50 -11.41 11.49
CA ILE A 87 3.45 -10.46 11.08
C ILE A 87 3.31 -9.35 12.12
N ASP A 88 3.35 -9.68 13.42
CA ASP A 88 3.32 -8.68 14.49
C ASP A 88 4.53 -7.74 14.41
N ALA A 89 5.72 -8.28 14.14
CA ALA A 89 6.92 -7.48 13.92
C ALA A 89 6.77 -6.56 12.69
N PHE A 90 6.19 -7.06 11.59
CA PHE A 90 5.90 -6.26 10.40
C PHE A 90 4.94 -5.11 10.72
N LEU A 91 3.84 -5.39 11.41
CA LEU A 91 2.87 -4.36 11.79
C LEU A 91 3.49 -3.28 12.70
N ALA A 92 4.36 -3.69 13.62
CA ALA A 92 5.10 -2.75 14.44
C ALA A 92 6.09 -1.91 13.63
N TYR A 93 6.78 -2.53 12.66
CA TYR A 93 7.69 -1.85 11.75
C TYR A 93 7.00 -0.74 10.95
N LEU A 94 5.78 -0.96 10.48
CA LEU A 94 4.99 0.08 9.81
C LEU A 94 4.78 1.35 10.67
N GLY A 95 4.82 1.23 11.98
CA GLY A 95 4.68 2.35 12.92
C GLY A 95 5.98 3.11 13.21
N THR A 96 7.13 2.59 12.75
CA THR A 96 8.44 3.19 13.01
C THR A 96 8.75 4.37 12.07
N GLN A 97 9.78 5.16 12.43
CA GLN A 97 10.29 6.22 11.54
C GLN A 97 10.79 5.64 10.22
N GLU A 98 11.49 4.50 10.27
CA GLU A 98 12.01 3.80 9.10
C GLU A 98 10.87 3.32 8.19
N GLY A 99 9.94 2.53 8.70
CA GLY A 99 8.81 2.02 7.92
C GLY A 99 7.94 3.13 7.34
N LYS A 100 7.70 4.21 8.10
CA LYS A 100 6.97 5.39 7.60
C LYS A 100 7.75 6.12 6.51
N THR A 101 9.08 6.22 6.63
CA THR A 101 9.94 6.84 5.62
C THR A 101 9.88 6.04 4.32
N THR A 102 9.92 4.72 4.40
CA THR A 102 9.75 3.84 3.22
C THR A 102 8.37 4.00 2.62
N MET A 103 7.30 4.06 3.43
CA MET A 103 5.97 4.34 2.90
C MET A 103 5.90 5.68 2.16
N GLN A 104 6.55 6.75 2.66
CA GLN A 104 6.62 8.04 1.96
C GLN A 104 7.39 7.95 0.64
N SER A 105 8.54 7.30 0.63
CA SER A 105 9.37 7.17 -0.59
C SER A 105 8.64 6.41 -1.70
N GLU A 106 7.70 5.53 -1.34
CA GLU A 106 6.84 4.79 -2.27
C GLU A 106 5.49 5.49 -2.55
N GLY A 107 5.40 6.78 -2.22
CA GLY A 107 4.25 7.64 -2.52
C GLY A 107 3.07 7.51 -1.55
N GLY A 108 3.31 6.99 -0.36
CA GLY A 108 2.36 7.08 0.75
C GLY A 108 2.33 8.49 1.33
N ILE A 109 1.14 9.02 1.58
CA ILE A 109 0.97 10.36 2.12
C ILE A 109 0.70 10.26 3.62
N LEU A 110 1.73 10.45 4.42
CA LEU A 110 1.72 10.39 5.88
C LEU A 110 2.85 11.24 6.46
N GLU A 111 2.76 11.53 7.75
CA GLU A 111 3.84 12.23 8.46
C GLU A 111 4.75 11.26 9.21
N VAL A 112 6.06 11.44 9.07
CA VAL A 112 7.07 10.85 9.96
C VAL A 112 7.35 11.84 11.07
N LYS A 113 7.07 11.46 12.32
CA LYS A 113 7.23 12.32 13.48
C LYS A 113 8.47 11.93 14.27
N ALA A 114 9.16 12.91 14.85
CA ALA A 114 10.26 12.64 15.77
C ALA A 114 9.84 11.83 17.03
N SER A 115 8.54 11.80 17.33
CA SER A 115 7.95 11.00 18.41
C SER A 115 7.66 9.55 18.01
N ASP A 116 7.71 9.21 16.71
CA ASP A 116 7.54 7.84 16.26
C ASP A 116 8.75 7.01 16.73
N PRO A 117 8.57 5.76 17.15
CA PRO A 117 9.68 4.93 17.54
C PRO A 117 10.60 4.64 16.35
N THR A 118 11.89 4.45 16.59
CA THR A 118 12.77 3.80 15.61
C THR A 118 12.65 2.29 15.75
N TRP A 119 12.95 1.54 14.68
CA TRP A 119 12.98 0.08 14.77
C TRP A 119 13.94 -0.40 15.87
N ASP A 120 15.10 0.21 15.95
CA ASP A 120 16.12 -0.10 16.95
C ASP A 120 15.61 0.05 18.41
N SER A 121 14.65 0.96 18.62
CA SER A 121 14.06 1.19 19.95
C SER A 121 12.99 0.18 20.36
N ILE A 122 12.44 -0.59 19.42
CA ILE A 122 11.34 -1.53 19.68
C ILE A 122 11.65 -2.99 19.33
N LYS A 123 12.69 -3.26 18.52
CA LYS A 123 13.03 -4.61 18.01
C LYS A 123 13.18 -5.67 19.10
N ASP A 124 13.66 -5.30 20.29
CA ASP A 124 13.85 -6.23 21.41
C ASP A 124 12.52 -6.83 21.92
N ASN A 125 11.38 -6.22 21.57
CA ASN A 125 10.07 -6.79 21.87
C ASN A 125 9.66 -7.91 20.89
N TYR A 126 10.41 -8.12 19.82
CA TYR A 126 10.13 -9.07 18.75
C TYR A 126 11.28 -10.06 18.59
N ALA A 127 11.40 -10.99 19.56
CA ALA A 127 12.52 -11.93 19.62
C ALA A 127 12.70 -12.77 18.35
N ILE A 128 11.60 -13.05 17.64
CA ILE A 128 11.60 -13.80 16.36
C ILE A 128 12.51 -13.14 15.32
N THR A 129 12.72 -11.83 15.38
CA THR A 129 13.57 -11.12 14.42
C THR A 129 15.07 -11.41 14.57
N LEU A 130 15.47 -12.00 15.69
CA LEU A 130 16.85 -12.41 15.96
C LEU A 130 17.14 -13.86 15.54
N GLU A 131 16.13 -14.60 15.12
CA GLU A 131 16.24 -16.00 14.68
C GLU A 131 16.43 -16.07 13.17
N ASP A 132 16.93 -17.20 12.67
CA ASP A 132 16.98 -17.48 11.24
C ASP A 132 15.58 -17.88 10.75
N ASN A 133 14.95 -17.03 9.97
CA ASN A 133 13.60 -17.22 9.43
C ASN A 133 13.60 -17.53 7.92
N SER A 134 14.75 -17.91 7.37
CA SER A 134 14.91 -18.17 5.91
C SER A 134 14.01 -19.27 5.36
N ASP A 135 13.54 -20.17 6.19
CA ASP A 135 12.59 -21.24 5.83
C ASP A 135 11.12 -20.80 5.89
N ILE A 136 10.85 -19.60 6.40
CA ILE A 136 9.49 -19.08 6.58
C ILE A 136 9.12 -18.19 5.38
N THR A 137 7.92 -18.38 4.86
CA THR A 137 7.36 -17.51 3.81
C THR A 137 6.06 -16.89 4.27
N ILE A 138 5.99 -15.56 4.19
CA ILE A 138 4.77 -14.75 4.40
C ILE A 138 4.22 -14.35 3.03
N ASN A 139 2.93 -14.57 2.82
CA ASN A 139 2.28 -14.22 1.55
C ASN A 139 1.58 -12.87 1.67
N PHE A 140 1.93 -11.95 0.77
CA PHE A 140 1.29 -10.66 0.58
C PHE A 140 0.48 -10.65 -0.71
N GLY A 141 -0.69 -10.03 -0.65
CA GLY A 141 -1.54 -9.86 -1.82
C GLY A 141 -2.46 -8.66 -1.69
N GLY A 142 -3.15 -8.33 -2.76
CA GLY A 142 -4.15 -7.28 -2.74
C GLY A 142 -4.08 -6.28 -3.89
N SER A 143 -4.28 -5.00 -3.57
CA SER A 143 -4.35 -3.92 -4.56
C SER A 143 -3.00 -3.63 -5.21
N THR A 144 -3.01 -3.46 -6.54
CA THR A 144 -1.83 -3.00 -7.29
C THR A 144 -1.36 -1.60 -6.88
N SER A 145 -2.23 -0.80 -6.25
CA SER A 145 -1.89 0.55 -5.77
C SER A 145 -0.86 0.56 -4.64
N VAL A 146 -0.73 -0.55 -3.90
CA VAL A 146 0.20 -0.66 -2.75
C VAL A 146 1.35 -1.62 -3.03
N SER A 147 1.42 -2.21 -4.22
CA SER A 147 2.37 -3.29 -4.50
C SER A 147 3.83 -2.89 -4.29
N LYS A 148 4.25 -1.74 -4.81
CA LYS A 148 5.62 -1.23 -4.65
C LYS A 148 5.95 -0.99 -3.17
N MET A 149 5.08 -0.25 -2.48
CA MET A 149 5.25 0.05 -1.06
C MET A 149 5.34 -1.22 -0.21
N ALA A 150 4.45 -2.19 -0.44
CA ALA A 150 4.46 -3.44 0.31
C ALA A 150 5.71 -4.29 0.01
N GLN A 151 6.24 -4.26 -1.22
CA GLN A 151 7.49 -4.93 -1.57
C GLN A 151 8.67 -4.28 -0.86
N SER A 152 8.83 -2.95 -0.96
CA SER A 152 9.93 -2.24 -0.29
C SER A 152 9.93 -2.47 1.23
N LEU A 153 8.77 -2.40 1.87
CA LEU A 153 8.63 -2.68 3.31
C LEU A 153 8.97 -4.13 3.67
N ALA A 154 8.58 -5.08 2.82
CA ALA A 154 8.87 -6.49 3.01
C ALA A 154 10.37 -6.80 2.84
N ASP A 155 11.00 -6.20 1.83
CA ASP A 155 12.44 -6.36 1.57
C ASP A 155 13.26 -5.83 2.77
N GLU A 156 12.92 -4.63 3.28
CA GLU A 156 13.57 -4.07 4.46
C GLU A 156 13.37 -4.95 5.71
N LEU A 157 12.16 -5.44 5.94
CA LEU A 157 11.90 -6.30 7.08
C LEU A 157 12.59 -7.67 6.92
N SER A 158 12.72 -8.21 5.71
CA SER A 158 13.47 -9.45 5.49
C SER A 158 14.87 -9.37 6.07
N ASP A 159 15.58 -8.29 5.81
CA ASP A 159 16.92 -8.05 6.34
C ASP A 159 16.94 -7.88 7.87
N LEU A 160 15.87 -7.31 8.43
CA LEU A 160 15.74 -7.04 9.86
C LEU A 160 15.15 -8.22 10.65
N CYS A 161 14.61 -9.23 9.97
CA CYS A 161 13.86 -10.33 10.56
C CYS A 161 14.39 -11.69 10.08
N GLY A 162 15.69 -11.93 10.24
CA GLY A 162 16.32 -13.22 10.00
C GLY A 162 16.11 -13.81 8.62
N ASN A 163 16.13 -12.97 7.58
CA ASN A 163 15.98 -13.36 6.17
C ASN A 163 14.65 -14.06 5.84
N VAL A 164 13.57 -13.69 6.51
CA VAL A 164 12.23 -14.19 6.19
C VAL A 164 11.88 -13.93 4.74
N ASN A 165 11.25 -14.90 4.07
CA ASN A 165 10.83 -14.74 2.68
C ASN A 165 9.44 -14.11 2.59
N PHE A 166 9.25 -13.21 1.61
CA PHE A 166 7.95 -12.67 1.26
C PHE A 166 7.56 -13.06 -0.16
N SER A 167 6.34 -13.54 -0.31
CA SER A 167 5.74 -13.87 -1.61
C SER A 167 4.66 -12.84 -1.92
N HIS A 168 4.69 -12.27 -3.11
CA HIS A 168 3.85 -11.14 -3.50
C HIS A 168 2.89 -11.50 -4.62
N ASN A 169 1.59 -11.21 -4.44
CA ASN A 169 0.53 -11.47 -5.42
C ASN A 169 -0.48 -10.32 -5.44
N TYR A 170 -0.35 -9.39 -6.38
CA TYR A 170 -1.18 -8.20 -6.48
C TYR A 170 -1.98 -8.17 -7.77
N HIS A 171 -3.27 -8.52 -7.70
CA HIS A 171 -4.19 -8.53 -8.85
C HIS A 171 -5.35 -7.53 -8.70
N GLY A 172 -5.56 -7.02 -7.49
CA GLY A 172 -6.64 -6.08 -7.19
C GLY A 172 -7.11 -6.22 -5.74
N SER A 173 -7.84 -5.23 -5.25
CA SER A 173 -8.31 -5.22 -3.86
C SER A 173 -9.22 -6.41 -3.53
N SER A 174 -9.99 -6.92 -4.51
CA SER A 174 -10.87 -8.08 -4.30
C SER A 174 -10.11 -9.38 -4.04
N ASP A 175 -8.87 -9.49 -4.48
CA ASP A 175 -8.07 -10.70 -4.29
C ASP A 175 -7.45 -10.79 -2.88
N ALA A 176 -7.38 -9.67 -2.16
CA ALA A 176 -6.94 -9.65 -0.77
C ALA A 176 -7.85 -10.46 0.18
N TYR A 177 -9.09 -10.75 -0.23
CA TYR A 177 -10.08 -11.46 0.58
C TYR A 177 -10.19 -12.96 0.21
N LYS A 178 -9.43 -13.44 -0.75
CA LYS A 178 -9.41 -14.85 -1.19
C LYS A 178 -8.24 -15.60 -0.55
#